data_dd925dd7053130fd274b01aea466fd79
#
_entry.id   dd925dd7053130fd274b01aea466fd79
#
_cell.length_a   1.000
_cell.length_b   1.000
_cell.length_c   1.000
_cell.angle_alpha   90.00
_cell.angle_beta   90.00
_cell.angle_gamma   90.00
#
_symmetry.space_group_name_H-M   'P 1'
#
loop_
_entity.id
_entity.type
_entity.pdbx_description
1 polymer ?
#
loop_
_entity_poly.entity_id
_entity_poly.type
_entity_poly.pdbx_seq_one_letter_code
_entity_poly.pdbx_strand_id
1 'polypeptide(L)'
;MVQYFINSKDGSLQATQNCGDIKPFFTIMSTAEFHEYKEQLPYYKEFLRCFGSIRYCKAEVFKNCIIGTLRLPQKSAKRLPQLSFGFYLTEQSILCVEDVGDLKLWVEKRISMFQKIYSPAQLLLQFMEQMIEDDVLYLSHIEAETEKMEENIISGGSKDFFDLLTKRRQKLSELNAYYEQLTDIGELFQSRICSSFADDIQIWDKFTHRAERLQDHVHLLRENMLQLRELYQSKQDVQQNKIM
;
A
#
# COMPACT_ATOMS: atom_id res chain seq x y z
N MET A 1 -12.42 -10.42 16.66
CA MET A 1 -12.07 -11.30 15.52
C MET A 1 -13.21 -11.35 14.54
N VAL A 2 -12.94 -11.20 13.23
CA VAL A 2 -13.92 -11.36 12.14
C VAL A 2 -13.39 -12.42 11.19
N GLN A 3 -14.25 -13.35 10.78
CA GLN A 3 -13.88 -14.47 9.92
C GLN A 3 -14.71 -14.43 8.64
N TYR A 4 -14.07 -14.71 7.51
CA TYR A 4 -14.68 -14.77 6.20
C TYR A 4 -14.43 -16.13 5.57
N PHE A 5 -15.44 -16.62 4.84
CA PHE A 5 -15.43 -17.88 4.14
C PHE A 5 -15.69 -17.66 2.66
N ILE A 6 -15.17 -18.53 1.83
CA ILE A 6 -15.50 -18.50 0.39
C ILE A 6 -16.81 -19.22 0.18
N ASN A 7 -17.75 -18.57 -0.49
CA ASN A 7 -18.96 -19.22 -0.99
C ASN A 7 -18.59 -20.14 -2.15
N SER A 8 -18.83 -21.44 -1.98
CA SER A 8 -18.50 -22.47 -2.98
C SER A 8 -19.23 -22.32 -4.32
N LYS A 9 -20.34 -21.54 -4.37
CA LYS A 9 -21.12 -21.35 -5.60
C LYS A 9 -20.56 -20.28 -6.52
N ASP A 10 -20.12 -19.14 -5.96
CA ASP A 10 -19.71 -17.97 -6.73
C ASP A 10 -18.30 -17.48 -6.42
N GLY A 11 -17.62 -18.06 -5.41
CA GLY A 11 -16.28 -17.66 -4.98
C GLY A 11 -16.23 -16.31 -4.26
N SER A 12 -17.38 -15.80 -3.78
CA SER A 12 -17.43 -14.54 -3.02
C SER A 12 -17.03 -14.75 -1.56
N LEU A 13 -16.47 -13.70 -0.94
CA LEU A 13 -16.20 -13.66 0.49
C LEU A 13 -17.47 -13.33 1.27
N GLN A 14 -17.77 -14.11 2.29
CA GLN A 14 -18.89 -13.88 3.19
C GLN A 14 -18.42 -13.88 4.64
N ALA A 15 -18.79 -12.83 5.38
CA ALA A 15 -18.55 -12.78 6.82
C ALA A 15 -19.52 -13.70 7.55
N THR A 16 -19.00 -14.55 8.43
CA THR A 16 -19.85 -15.44 9.24
C THR A 16 -19.37 -15.42 10.69
N GLN A 17 -20.29 -15.32 11.62
CA GLN A 17 -19.99 -15.33 13.06
C GLN A 17 -19.90 -16.74 13.64
N ASN A 18 -20.43 -17.79 12.96
CA ASN A 18 -20.42 -19.16 13.41
C ASN A 18 -20.40 -20.13 12.20
N CYS A 19 -19.28 -20.72 11.93
CA CYS A 19 -19.14 -21.79 10.94
C CYS A 19 -18.43 -23.00 11.55
N GLY A 20 -19.06 -23.69 12.51
CA GLY A 20 -18.65 -25.01 12.99
C GLY A 20 -17.16 -25.38 12.84
N ASP A 21 -16.84 -26.56 12.33
CA ASP A 21 -15.47 -27.07 12.12
C ASP A 21 -14.76 -26.59 10.82
N ILE A 22 -15.37 -25.65 10.07
CA ILE A 22 -14.78 -25.15 8.82
C ILE A 22 -13.75 -24.07 9.14
N LYS A 23 -12.49 -24.27 8.71
CA LYS A 23 -11.44 -23.27 8.87
C LYS A 23 -11.75 -22.02 8.04
N PRO A 24 -11.65 -20.81 8.60
CA PRO A 24 -11.88 -19.58 7.86
C PRO A 24 -10.79 -19.37 6.81
N PHE A 25 -11.22 -18.90 5.65
CA PHE A 25 -10.32 -18.56 4.55
C PHE A 25 -9.56 -17.24 4.81
N PHE A 26 -10.26 -16.27 5.39
CA PHE A 26 -9.70 -14.98 5.74
C PHE A 26 -10.13 -14.58 7.16
N THR A 27 -9.17 -14.14 7.97
CA THR A 27 -9.42 -13.72 9.35
C THR A 27 -8.81 -12.36 9.62
N ILE A 28 -9.57 -11.47 10.25
CA ILE A 28 -9.06 -10.21 10.80
C ILE A 28 -9.18 -10.27 12.31
N MET A 29 -8.10 -9.96 13.02
CA MET A 29 -8.07 -9.91 14.48
C MET A 29 -7.19 -8.76 14.98
N SER A 30 -7.40 -8.36 16.22
CA SER A 30 -6.53 -7.43 16.92
C SER A 30 -5.26 -8.12 17.42
N THR A 31 -4.25 -7.33 17.79
CA THR A 31 -3.03 -7.86 18.43
C THR A 31 -3.35 -8.59 19.73
N ALA A 32 -4.34 -8.13 20.52
CA ALA A 32 -4.76 -8.81 21.74
C ALA A 32 -5.34 -10.19 21.45
N GLU A 33 -6.26 -10.31 20.49
CA GLU A 33 -6.83 -11.59 20.05
C GLU A 33 -5.75 -12.50 19.45
N PHE A 34 -4.78 -11.96 18.72
CA PHE A 34 -3.65 -12.71 18.18
C PHE A 34 -2.77 -13.29 19.28
N HIS A 35 -2.55 -12.58 20.39
CA HIS A 35 -1.80 -13.10 21.54
C HIS A 35 -2.42 -14.35 22.16
N GLU A 36 -3.73 -14.51 22.12
CA GLU A 36 -4.44 -15.72 22.57
C GLU A 36 -4.31 -16.86 21.54
N TYR A 37 -4.22 -16.52 20.26
CA TYR A 37 -4.20 -17.46 19.13
C TYR A 37 -2.78 -17.92 18.72
N LYS A 38 -1.73 -17.18 19.09
CA LYS A 38 -0.35 -17.25 18.58
C LYS A 38 0.32 -18.63 18.64
N GLU A 39 0.03 -19.40 19.72
CA GLU A 39 0.71 -20.70 19.94
C GLU A 39 0.35 -21.77 18.90
N GLN A 40 -0.69 -21.53 18.12
CA GLN A 40 -1.14 -22.45 17.06
C GLN A 40 -0.44 -22.20 15.71
N LEU A 41 0.35 -21.11 15.60
CA LEU A 41 0.97 -20.72 14.33
C LEU A 41 2.48 -20.96 14.32
N PRO A 42 3.03 -21.66 13.30
CA PRO A 42 4.46 -21.67 13.04
C PRO A 42 4.99 -20.24 12.86
N TYR A 43 6.21 -19.98 13.29
CA TYR A 43 6.87 -18.68 13.15
C TYR A 43 6.10 -17.48 13.76
N TYR A 44 5.28 -17.73 14.80
CA TYR A 44 4.51 -16.66 15.45
C TYR A 44 5.40 -15.55 16.05
N LYS A 45 6.64 -15.87 16.48
CA LYS A 45 7.60 -14.91 17.04
C LYS A 45 8.08 -13.92 15.98
N GLU A 46 8.34 -14.42 14.78
CA GLU A 46 8.72 -13.66 13.61
C GLU A 46 7.57 -12.73 13.21
N PHE A 47 6.33 -13.24 13.22
CA PHE A 47 5.16 -12.45 12.92
C PHE A 47 4.91 -11.36 13.97
N LEU A 48 5.07 -11.65 15.26
CA LEU A 48 4.95 -10.65 16.34
C LEU A 48 5.94 -9.48 16.20
N ARG A 49 7.14 -9.72 15.68
CA ARG A 49 8.13 -8.65 15.43
C ARG A 49 7.66 -7.65 14.38
N CYS A 50 6.69 -8.02 13.56
CA CYS A 50 6.13 -7.15 12.53
C CYS A 50 5.19 -6.07 13.12
N PHE A 51 4.61 -6.27 14.32
CA PHE A 51 3.53 -5.39 14.84
C PHE A 51 3.99 -4.15 15.60
N GLY A 52 5.20 -4.08 16.10
CA GLY A 52 5.64 -3.00 17.02
C GLY A 52 5.53 -1.57 16.46
N SER A 53 5.68 -1.37 15.18
CA SER A 53 5.30 -0.19 14.40
C SER A 53 5.43 -0.53 12.92
N ILE A 54 4.31 -0.75 12.25
CA ILE A 54 4.32 -1.01 10.81
C ILE A 54 4.64 0.30 10.09
N ARG A 55 5.86 0.41 9.58
CA ARG A 55 6.36 1.63 8.90
C ARG A 55 6.42 1.49 7.39
N TYR A 56 6.46 0.25 6.86
CA TYR A 56 6.67 -0.07 5.45
C TYR A 56 5.96 -1.37 5.07
N CYS A 57 5.83 -1.60 3.77
CA CYS A 57 5.36 -2.86 3.23
C CYS A 57 6.53 -3.83 3.10
N LYS A 58 6.34 -5.09 3.45
CA LYS A 58 7.30 -6.16 3.23
C LYS A 58 6.63 -7.53 3.23
N ALA A 59 7.29 -8.51 2.64
CA ALA A 59 6.93 -9.91 2.77
C ALA A 59 8.18 -10.77 2.89
N GLU A 60 8.12 -11.80 3.72
CA GLU A 60 9.20 -12.75 3.96
C GLU A 60 8.65 -14.18 3.85
N VAL A 61 9.34 -15.04 3.10
CA VAL A 61 8.92 -16.43 2.87
C VAL A 61 9.52 -17.34 3.92
N PHE A 62 8.67 -18.15 4.53
CA PHE A 62 9.01 -19.24 5.42
C PHE A 62 8.57 -20.58 4.81
N LYS A 63 8.96 -21.71 5.41
CA LYS A 63 8.72 -23.05 4.85
C LYS A 63 7.26 -23.29 4.46
N ASN A 64 6.29 -22.84 5.27
CA ASN A 64 4.86 -23.14 5.10
C ASN A 64 3.98 -21.87 5.14
N CYS A 65 4.59 -20.69 5.14
CA CYS A 65 3.84 -19.43 5.19
C CYS A 65 4.66 -18.26 4.64
N ILE A 66 3.95 -17.20 4.29
CA ILE A 66 4.53 -15.90 3.99
C ILE A 66 4.04 -14.93 5.05
N ILE A 67 4.96 -14.19 5.65
CA ILE A 67 4.68 -13.20 6.69
C ILE A 67 5.05 -11.83 6.15
N GLY A 68 4.17 -10.86 6.36
CA GLY A 68 4.46 -9.51 5.90
C GLY A 68 3.64 -8.43 6.56
N THR A 69 3.88 -7.22 6.12
CA THR A 69 3.17 -6.01 6.54
C THR A 69 2.76 -5.19 5.33
N LEU A 70 1.62 -4.57 5.41
CA LEU A 70 1.15 -3.60 4.44
C LEU A 70 0.78 -2.30 5.16
N ARG A 71 1.19 -1.18 4.58
CA ARG A 71 0.88 0.16 5.08
C ARG A 71 0.57 1.07 3.91
N LEU A 72 -0.64 1.61 3.89
CA LEU A 72 -1.06 2.57 2.89
C LEU A 72 -0.59 3.98 3.29
N PRO A 73 0.18 4.69 2.45
CA PRO A 73 0.55 6.07 2.72
C PRO A 73 -0.69 6.97 2.70
N GLN A 74 -0.70 8.01 3.53
CA GLN A 74 -1.82 8.95 3.58
C GLN A 74 -1.86 9.78 2.29
N LYS A 75 -2.84 9.54 1.43
CA LYS A 75 -3.00 10.19 0.11
C LYS A 75 -3.90 11.43 0.11
N SER A 76 -4.62 11.70 1.18
CA SER A 76 -5.54 12.84 1.30
C SER A 76 -5.28 13.64 2.56
N ALA A 77 -5.50 14.97 2.49
CA ALA A 77 -5.51 15.83 3.68
C ALA A 77 -6.69 15.51 4.63
N LYS A 78 -7.77 14.89 4.14
CA LYS A 78 -8.79 14.32 5.01
C LYS A 78 -8.19 13.13 5.72
N ARG A 79 -8.33 13.07 7.05
CA ARG A 79 -7.95 11.92 7.87
C ARG A 79 -8.77 10.69 7.46
N LEU A 80 -8.39 10.08 6.34
CA LEU A 80 -8.78 8.71 6.07
C LEU A 80 -7.97 7.84 7.02
N PRO A 81 -8.57 6.77 7.57
CA PRO A 81 -7.86 5.84 8.40
C PRO A 81 -6.59 5.35 7.67
N GLN A 82 -5.48 5.39 8.36
CA GLN A 82 -4.20 4.92 7.82
C GLN A 82 -4.20 3.40 7.88
N LEU A 83 -4.55 2.76 6.77
CA LEU A 83 -4.55 1.30 6.69
C LEU A 83 -3.13 0.76 6.91
N SER A 84 -2.98 -0.04 7.97
CA SER A 84 -1.71 -0.62 8.37
C SER A 84 -1.98 -1.92 9.12
N PHE A 85 -1.50 -3.04 8.58
CA PHE A 85 -1.72 -4.37 9.17
C PHE A 85 -0.58 -5.33 8.84
N GLY A 86 -0.40 -6.33 9.71
CA GLY A 86 0.42 -7.50 9.44
C GLY A 86 -0.42 -8.60 8.79
N PHE A 87 0.17 -9.37 7.89
CA PHE A 87 -0.48 -10.55 7.32
C PHE A 87 0.37 -11.81 7.49
N TYR A 88 -0.32 -12.92 7.68
CA TYR A 88 0.22 -14.28 7.74
C TYR A 88 -0.54 -15.12 6.71
N LEU A 89 0.13 -15.48 5.63
CA LEU A 89 -0.44 -16.17 4.49
C LEU A 89 0.01 -17.64 4.48
N THR A 90 -0.94 -18.55 4.31
CA THR A 90 -0.70 -19.97 4.02
C THR A 90 -1.35 -20.34 2.69
N GLU A 91 -1.15 -21.56 2.23
CA GLU A 91 -1.86 -22.09 1.03
C GLU A 91 -3.38 -22.11 1.19
N GLN A 92 -3.89 -22.16 2.42
CA GLN A 92 -5.32 -22.36 2.70
C GLN A 92 -6.01 -21.12 3.26
N SER A 93 -5.26 -20.19 3.85
CA SER A 93 -5.86 -19.06 4.57
C SER A 93 -4.94 -17.86 4.65
N ILE A 94 -5.53 -16.68 4.85
CA ILE A 94 -4.83 -15.46 5.20
C ILE A 94 -5.36 -14.91 6.53
N LEU A 95 -4.45 -14.60 7.43
CA LEU A 95 -4.72 -13.95 8.70
C LEU A 95 -4.15 -12.54 8.66
N CYS A 96 -4.96 -11.53 8.95
CA CYS A 96 -4.54 -10.15 9.10
C CYS A 96 -4.69 -9.70 10.56
N VAL A 97 -3.69 -8.98 11.05
CA VAL A 97 -3.66 -8.43 12.42
C VAL A 97 -3.52 -6.91 12.36
N GLU A 98 -4.46 -6.23 13.01
CA GLU A 98 -4.48 -4.78 13.14
C GLU A 98 -5.14 -4.33 14.46
N ASP A 99 -4.78 -3.13 14.96
CA ASP A 99 -5.29 -2.64 16.25
C ASP A 99 -6.32 -1.51 16.12
N VAL A 100 -6.43 -0.87 14.98
CA VAL A 100 -7.22 0.36 14.81
C VAL A 100 -8.65 0.08 14.29
N GLY A 101 -8.90 -1.10 13.73
CA GLY A 101 -10.21 -1.48 13.16
C GLY A 101 -10.46 -0.94 11.75
N ASP A 102 -9.47 -0.32 11.13
CA ASP A 102 -9.60 0.33 9.84
C ASP A 102 -9.64 -0.69 8.68
N LEU A 103 -8.92 -1.81 8.80
CA LEU A 103 -8.92 -2.89 7.81
C LEU A 103 -10.29 -3.53 7.69
N LYS A 104 -10.94 -3.82 8.82
CA LYS A 104 -12.30 -4.37 8.82
C LYS A 104 -13.27 -3.46 8.06
N LEU A 105 -13.30 -2.17 8.40
CA LEU A 105 -14.16 -1.18 7.73
C LEU A 105 -13.82 -1.01 6.25
N TRP A 106 -12.54 -1.10 5.92
CA TRP A 106 -12.05 -1.01 4.54
C TRP A 106 -12.51 -2.22 3.72
N VAL A 107 -12.40 -3.44 4.26
CA VAL A 107 -12.87 -4.69 3.63
C VAL A 107 -14.38 -4.67 3.46
N GLU A 108 -15.15 -4.34 4.50
CA GLU A 108 -16.61 -4.28 4.45
C GLU A 108 -17.13 -3.37 3.34
N LYS A 109 -16.46 -2.24 3.09
CA LYS A 109 -16.82 -1.30 2.02
C LYS A 109 -16.46 -1.81 0.62
N ARG A 110 -15.51 -2.71 0.49
CA ARG A 110 -14.94 -3.15 -0.79
C ARG A 110 -15.20 -4.61 -1.12
N ILE A 111 -15.79 -5.37 -0.21
CA ILE A 111 -16.01 -6.81 -0.38
C ILE A 111 -16.81 -7.13 -1.65
N SER A 112 -17.73 -6.25 -2.06
CA SER A 112 -18.51 -6.39 -3.30
C SER A 112 -17.71 -6.11 -4.58
N MET A 113 -16.54 -5.49 -4.47
CA MET A 113 -15.65 -5.19 -5.60
C MET A 113 -14.65 -6.32 -5.86
N PHE A 114 -14.48 -7.23 -4.87
CA PHE A 114 -13.59 -8.36 -5.04
C PHE A 114 -14.10 -9.30 -6.13
N GLN A 115 -13.22 -9.65 -7.04
CA GLN A 115 -13.47 -10.66 -8.04
C GLN A 115 -13.51 -12.04 -7.39
N LYS A 116 -13.92 -13.05 -8.14
CA LYS A 116 -13.91 -14.43 -7.69
C LYS A 116 -12.52 -14.83 -7.18
N ILE A 117 -12.46 -15.32 -5.95
CA ILE A 117 -11.22 -15.64 -5.24
C ILE A 117 -11.05 -17.16 -5.24
N TYR A 118 -9.87 -17.62 -5.65
CA TYR A 118 -9.52 -19.03 -5.70
C TYR A 118 -8.44 -19.41 -4.69
N SER A 119 -7.59 -18.44 -4.29
CA SER A 119 -6.52 -18.68 -3.32
C SER A 119 -6.32 -17.50 -2.38
N PRO A 120 -5.72 -17.73 -1.18
CA PRO A 120 -5.38 -16.66 -0.25
C PRO A 120 -4.41 -15.63 -0.83
N ALA A 121 -3.48 -16.05 -1.71
CA ALA A 121 -2.57 -15.16 -2.40
C ALA A 121 -3.31 -14.22 -3.38
N GLN A 122 -4.34 -14.71 -4.07
CA GLN A 122 -5.19 -13.87 -4.91
C GLN A 122 -5.97 -12.84 -4.10
N LEU A 123 -6.43 -13.19 -2.89
CA LEU A 123 -7.09 -12.22 -2.01
C LEU A 123 -6.11 -11.12 -1.59
N LEU A 124 -4.87 -11.48 -1.21
CA LEU A 124 -3.84 -10.50 -0.88
C LEU A 124 -3.54 -9.59 -2.08
N LEU A 125 -3.42 -10.17 -3.27
CA LEU A 125 -3.22 -9.40 -4.50
C LEU A 125 -4.36 -8.40 -4.74
N GLN A 126 -5.62 -8.81 -4.60
CA GLN A 126 -6.78 -7.92 -4.77
C GLN A 126 -6.78 -6.79 -3.72
N PHE A 127 -6.32 -7.05 -2.49
CA PHE A 127 -6.11 -5.98 -1.51
C PHE A 127 -5.08 -4.97 -2.02
N MET A 128 -3.93 -5.44 -2.50
CA MET A 128 -2.87 -4.58 -3.00
C MET A 128 -3.31 -3.79 -4.26
N GLU A 129 -4.03 -4.41 -5.19
CA GLU A 129 -4.59 -3.75 -6.36
C GLU A 129 -5.55 -2.61 -5.99
N GLN A 130 -6.44 -2.86 -5.02
CA GLN A 130 -7.37 -1.83 -4.55
C GLN A 130 -6.69 -0.71 -3.75
N MET A 131 -5.55 -1.00 -3.08
CA MET A 131 -4.76 0.03 -2.40
C MET A 131 -4.15 1.06 -3.36
N ILE A 132 -3.89 0.67 -4.62
CA ILE A 132 -3.29 1.53 -5.65
C ILE A 132 -4.29 1.89 -6.77
N GLU A 133 -5.57 1.58 -6.62
CA GLU A 133 -6.58 1.75 -7.67
C GLU A 133 -6.65 3.20 -8.18
N ASP A 134 -6.70 4.16 -7.27
CA ASP A 134 -6.85 5.58 -7.57
C ASP A 134 -5.50 6.33 -7.68
N ASP A 135 -4.37 5.63 -7.63
CA ASP A 135 -3.06 6.28 -7.49
C ASP A 135 -2.62 7.06 -8.73
N VAL A 136 -3.03 6.63 -9.91
CA VAL A 136 -2.80 7.41 -11.15
C VAL A 136 -3.47 8.78 -11.03
N LEU A 137 -4.73 8.83 -10.59
CA LEU A 137 -5.47 10.08 -10.40
C LEU A 137 -4.84 10.94 -9.31
N TYR A 138 -4.38 10.32 -8.23
CA TYR A 138 -3.71 11.02 -7.15
C TYR A 138 -2.38 11.65 -7.60
N LEU A 139 -1.57 10.94 -8.37
CA LEU A 139 -0.32 11.47 -8.92
C LEU A 139 -0.58 12.60 -9.94
N SER A 140 -1.57 12.46 -10.81
CA SER A 140 -1.97 13.52 -11.74
C SER A 140 -2.46 14.79 -11.01
N HIS A 141 -3.08 14.63 -9.83
CA HIS A 141 -3.42 15.79 -9.00
C HIS A 141 -2.18 16.49 -8.44
N ILE A 142 -1.17 15.72 -8.00
CA ILE A 142 0.12 16.28 -7.57
C ILE A 142 0.80 17.04 -8.71
N GLU A 143 0.75 16.51 -9.94
CA GLU A 143 1.28 17.13 -11.14
C GLU A 143 0.63 18.49 -11.39
N ALA A 144 -0.71 18.54 -11.44
CA ALA A 144 -1.45 19.78 -11.63
C ALA A 144 -1.21 20.84 -10.53
N GLU A 145 -0.97 20.40 -9.28
CA GLU A 145 -0.57 21.31 -8.19
C GLU A 145 0.85 21.84 -8.39
N THR A 146 1.75 21.03 -8.97
CA THR A 146 3.12 21.44 -9.29
C THR A 146 3.15 22.48 -10.40
N GLU A 147 2.36 22.30 -11.45
CA GLU A 147 2.16 23.29 -12.53
C GLU A 147 1.66 24.65 -11.98
N LYS A 148 0.70 24.63 -11.07
CA LYS A 148 0.22 25.85 -10.40
C LYS A 148 1.31 26.53 -9.56
N MET A 149 2.21 25.76 -8.94
CA MET A 149 3.37 26.33 -8.23
C MET A 149 4.31 27.04 -9.21
N GLU A 150 4.53 26.48 -10.40
CA GLU A 150 5.34 27.07 -11.45
C GLU A 150 4.72 28.41 -11.94
N GLU A 151 3.43 28.42 -12.28
CA GLU A 151 2.71 29.62 -12.67
C GLU A 151 2.80 30.73 -11.59
N ASN A 152 2.69 30.37 -10.32
CA ASN A 152 2.84 31.31 -9.21
C ASN A 152 4.25 31.90 -9.12
N ILE A 153 5.30 31.09 -9.37
CA ILE A 153 6.66 31.61 -9.42
C ILE A 153 6.81 32.59 -10.57
N ILE A 154 6.35 32.24 -11.77
CA ILE A 154 6.40 33.07 -12.97
C ILE A 154 5.70 34.41 -12.75
N SER A 155 4.54 34.43 -12.11
CA SER A 155 3.76 35.64 -11.81
C SER A 155 4.29 36.51 -10.66
N GLY A 156 5.35 36.05 -9.94
CA GLY A 156 5.97 36.82 -8.86
C GLY A 156 5.52 36.48 -7.46
N GLY A 157 4.63 35.49 -7.30
CA GLY A 157 4.26 34.93 -6.00
C GLY A 157 5.37 34.03 -5.46
N SER A 158 5.80 34.22 -4.23
CA SER A 158 6.87 33.40 -3.64
C SER A 158 6.66 33.06 -2.16
N LYS A 159 5.54 33.50 -1.58
CA LYS A 159 5.22 33.17 -0.18
C LYS A 159 5.08 31.65 -0.03
N ASP A 160 5.74 31.10 0.98
CA ASP A 160 5.66 29.70 1.40
C ASP A 160 6.16 28.66 0.36
N PHE A 161 6.83 29.12 -0.70
CA PHE A 161 7.31 28.22 -1.77
C PHE A 161 8.18 27.07 -1.23
N PHE A 162 9.19 27.38 -0.41
CA PHE A 162 10.11 26.37 0.13
C PHE A 162 9.40 25.37 1.07
N ASP A 163 8.42 25.81 1.84
CA ASP A 163 7.63 24.92 2.70
C ASP A 163 6.76 23.97 1.88
N LEU A 164 6.11 24.49 0.85
CA LEU A 164 5.32 23.68 -0.08
C LEU A 164 6.20 22.67 -0.83
N LEU A 165 7.34 23.13 -1.36
CA LEU A 165 8.32 22.30 -2.05
C LEU A 165 8.82 21.15 -1.14
N THR A 166 9.17 21.48 0.12
CA THR A 166 9.67 20.50 1.09
C THR A 166 8.62 19.45 1.41
N LYS A 167 7.40 19.87 1.70
CA LYS A 167 6.27 18.95 1.97
C LYS A 167 5.99 18.02 0.78
N ARG A 168 6.03 18.58 -0.45
CA ARG A 168 5.81 17.82 -1.66
C ARG A 168 6.91 16.80 -1.91
N ARG A 169 8.18 17.20 -1.74
CA ARG A 169 9.32 16.26 -1.86
C ARG A 169 9.27 15.13 -0.83
N GLN A 170 8.92 15.43 0.41
CA GLN A 170 8.74 14.40 1.44
C GLN A 170 7.64 13.41 1.03
N LYS A 171 6.50 13.91 0.52
CA LYS A 171 5.39 13.08 0.06
C LYS A 171 5.79 12.19 -1.12
N LEU A 172 6.46 12.74 -2.11
CA LEU A 172 6.95 11.97 -3.26
C LEU A 172 7.99 10.92 -2.84
N SER A 173 8.84 11.19 -1.85
CA SER A 173 9.78 10.21 -1.31
C SER A 173 9.06 9.06 -0.59
N GLU A 174 8.00 9.35 0.18
CA GLU A 174 7.16 8.34 0.82
C GLU A 174 6.48 7.43 -0.23
N LEU A 175 5.92 8.03 -1.30
CA LEU A 175 5.27 7.30 -2.38
C LEU A 175 6.25 6.44 -3.18
N ASN A 176 7.45 6.97 -3.46
CA ASN A 176 8.50 6.20 -4.14
C ASN A 176 8.84 4.93 -3.36
N ALA A 177 9.13 5.06 -2.07
CA ALA A 177 9.44 3.91 -1.21
C ALA A 177 8.25 2.93 -1.11
N TYR A 178 7.02 3.44 -1.12
CA TYR A 178 5.82 2.61 -1.10
C TYR A 178 5.68 1.75 -2.36
N TYR A 179 5.81 2.34 -3.55
CA TYR A 179 5.68 1.58 -4.80
C TYR A 179 6.85 0.61 -4.99
N GLU A 180 8.08 1.00 -4.64
CA GLU A 180 9.24 0.10 -4.62
C GLU A 180 8.97 -1.15 -3.76
N GLN A 181 8.47 -0.97 -2.54
CA GLN A 181 8.11 -2.08 -1.64
C GLN A 181 6.97 -2.95 -2.19
N LEU A 182 6.00 -2.38 -2.91
CA LEU A 182 4.95 -3.15 -3.57
C LEU A 182 5.49 -3.96 -4.75
N THR A 183 6.44 -3.41 -5.51
CA THR A 183 7.18 -4.11 -6.57
C THR A 183 7.94 -5.30 -5.98
N ASP A 184 8.70 -5.10 -4.90
CA ASP A 184 9.43 -6.16 -4.20
C ASP A 184 8.50 -7.32 -3.77
N ILE A 185 7.31 -6.99 -3.24
CA ILE A 185 6.32 -8.01 -2.88
C ILE A 185 5.79 -8.73 -4.13
N GLY A 186 5.50 -8.01 -5.21
CA GLY A 186 5.05 -8.59 -6.47
C GLY A 186 6.07 -9.56 -7.06
N GLU A 187 7.35 -9.17 -7.12
CA GLU A 187 8.47 -10.01 -7.56
C GLU A 187 8.63 -11.25 -6.67
N LEU A 188 8.47 -11.10 -5.35
CA LEU A 188 8.51 -12.23 -4.42
C LEU A 188 7.50 -13.30 -4.81
N PHE A 189 6.24 -12.92 -5.09
CA PHE A 189 5.20 -13.87 -5.48
C PHE A 189 5.39 -14.44 -6.90
N GLN A 190 6.14 -13.77 -7.76
CA GLN A 190 6.55 -14.31 -9.08
C GLN A 190 7.70 -15.33 -8.96
N SER A 191 8.42 -15.33 -7.85
CA SER A 191 9.55 -16.24 -7.65
C SER A 191 9.11 -17.69 -7.53
N ARG A 192 9.98 -18.63 -7.92
CA ARG A 192 9.74 -20.07 -7.78
C ARG A 192 9.59 -20.52 -6.31
N ILE A 193 10.08 -19.73 -5.36
CA ILE A 193 9.97 -20.02 -3.93
C ILE A 193 8.51 -19.93 -3.49
N CYS A 194 7.72 -19.07 -4.11
CA CYS A 194 6.31 -18.87 -3.82
C CYS A 194 5.36 -19.65 -4.73
N SER A 195 5.87 -20.56 -5.57
CA SER A 195 5.04 -21.31 -6.54
C SER A 195 3.92 -22.14 -5.92
N SER A 196 4.04 -22.55 -4.66
CA SER A 196 2.97 -23.22 -3.92
C SER A 196 1.88 -22.28 -3.39
N PHE A 197 2.16 -20.97 -3.33
CA PHE A 197 1.23 -19.95 -2.83
C PHE A 197 0.56 -19.16 -3.95
N ALA A 198 1.24 -18.99 -5.09
CA ALA A 198 0.78 -18.20 -6.22
C ALA A 198 0.30 -19.09 -7.35
N ASP A 199 -1.03 -19.19 -7.54
CA ASP A 199 -1.64 -20.01 -8.59
C ASP A 199 -1.40 -19.45 -9.99
N ASP A 200 -1.20 -18.14 -10.13
CA ASP A 200 -1.04 -17.44 -11.40
C ASP A 200 0.03 -16.35 -11.34
N ILE A 201 1.23 -16.67 -11.80
CA ILE A 201 2.37 -15.76 -11.88
C ILE A 201 2.05 -14.54 -12.77
N GLN A 202 1.22 -14.70 -13.83
CA GLN A 202 0.91 -13.61 -14.76
C GLN A 202 0.09 -12.49 -14.10
N ILE A 203 -0.73 -12.81 -13.11
CA ILE A 203 -1.51 -11.79 -12.39
C ILE A 203 -0.60 -10.93 -11.53
N TRP A 204 0.36 -11.56 -10.85
CA TRP A 204 1.38 -10.87 -10.07
C TRP A 204 2.29 -10.00 -10.94
N ASP A 205 2.66 -10.47 -12.14
CA ASP A 205 3.42 -9.72 -13.13
C ASP A 205 2.70 -8.41 -13.53
N LYS A 206 1.42 -8.47 -13.83
CA LYS A 206 0.60 -7.28 -14.13
C LYS A 206 0.57 -6.28 -12.98
N PHE A 207 0.45 -6.76 -11.74
CA PHE A 207 0.48 -5.90 -10.55
C PHE A 207 1.85 -5.24 -10.39
N THR A 208 2.94 -6.00 -10.50
CA THR A 208 4.32 -5.50 -10.41
C THR A 208 4.55 -4.39 -11.42
N HIS A 209 4.23 -4.62 -12.69
CA HIS A 209 4.34 -3.60 -13.73
C HIS A 209 3.46 -2.37 -13.50
N ARG A 210 2.32 -2.54 -12.82
CA ARG A 210 1.50 -1.39 -12.41
C ARG A 210 2.17 -0.57 -11.33
N ALA A 211 2.76 -1.22 -10.32
CA ALA A 211 3.50 -0.55 -9.25
C ALA A 211 4.74 0.18 -9.79
N GLU A 212 5.51 -0.45 -10.69
CA GLU A 212 6.65 0.15 -11.40
C GLU A 212 6.26 1.43 -12.15
N ARG A 213 5.18 1.39 -12.94
CA ARG A 213 4.71 2.59 -13.66
C ARG A 213 4.30 3.73 -12.72
N LEU A 214 3.75 3.42 -11.56
CA LEU A 214 3.45 4.44 -10.54
C LEU A 214 4.73 5.01 -9.94
N GLN A 215 5.74 4.18 -9.72
CA GLN A 215 7.06 4.59 -9.26
C GLN A 215 7.74 5.50 -10.29
N ASP A 216 7.72 5.14 -11.56
CA ASP A 216 8.26 5.96 -12.66
C ASP A 216 7.58 7.33 -12.73
N HIS A 217 6.25 7.37 -12.55
CA HIS A 217 5.52 8.64 -12.48
C HIS A 217 5.98 9.50 -11.30
N VAL A 218 6.22 8.89 -10.13
CA VAL A 218 6.79 9.60 -8.98
C VAL A 218 8.20 10.12 -9.27
N HIS A 219 9.04 9.36 -9.97
CA HIS A 219 10.37 9.82 -10.39
C HIS A 219 10.28 11.07 -11.27
N LEU A 220 9.40 11.07 -12.27
CA LEU A 220 9.15 12.24 -13.11
C LEU A 220 8.71 13.47 -12.29
N LEU A 221 7.77 13.28 -11.36
CA LEU A 221 7.33 14.37 -10.49
C LEU A 221 8.45 14.91 -9.59
N ARG A 222 9.38 14.07 -9.14
CA ARG A 222 10.56 14.50 -8.38
C ARG A 222 11.53 15.33 -9.23
N GLU A 223 11.72 14.97 -10.47
CA GLU A 223 12.51 15.76 -11.42
C GLU A 223 11.88 17.13 -11.67
N ASN A 224 10.57 17.18 -11.88
CA ASN A 224 9.83 18.44 -12.00
C ASN A 224 10.01 19.33 -10.74
N MET A 225 10.04 18.74 -9.54
CA MET A 225 10.33 19.50 -8.30
C MET A 225 11.74 20.09 -8.29
N LEU A 226 12.74 19.44 -8.84
CA LEU A 226 14.09 19.98 -8.95
C LEU A 226 14.14 21.17 -9.91
N GLN A 227 13.54 21.01 -11.11
CA GLN A 227 13.44 22.08 -12.10
C GLN A 227 12.71 23.32 -11.53
N LEU A 228 11.63 23.10 -10.79
CA LEU A 228 10.87 24.17 -10.15
C LEU A 228 11.72 24.95 -9.13
N ARG A 229 12.57 24.26 -8.37
CA ARG A 229 13.52 24.88 -7.44
C ARG A 229 14.55 25.73 -8.18
N GLU A 230 15.10 25.25 -9.28
CA GLU A 230 16.07 25.97 -10.11
C GLU A 230 15.46 27.23 -10.73
N LEU A 231 14.24 27.11 -11.27
CA LEU A 231 13.47 28.25 -11.76
C LEU A 231 13.27 29.33 -10.70
N TYR A 232 12.90 28.94 -9.49
CA TYR A 232 12.72 29.87 -8.37
C TYR A 232 14.03 30.57 -8.01
N GLN A 233 15.14 29.85 -7.92
CA GLN A 233 16.46 30.42 -7.64
C GLN A 233 16.89 31.43 -8.71
N SER A 234 16.79 31.04 -9.98
CA SER A 234 17.11 31.92 -11.12
C SER A 234 16.31 33.23 -11.07
N LYS A 235 15.03 33.15 -10.72
CA LYS A 235 14.17 34.32 -10.60
C LYS A 235 14.59 35.24 -9.45
N GLN A 236 14.98 34.70 -8.29
CA GLN A 236 15.46 35.45 -7.15
C GLN A 236 16.76 36.18 -7.53
N ASP A 237 17.69 35.54 -8.22
CA ASP A 237 18.95 36.13 -8.67
C ASP A 237 18.72 37.32 -9.62
N VAL A 238 17.79 37.16 -10.59
CA VAL A 238 17.38 38.23 -11.51
C VAL A 238 16.77 39.41 -10.76
N GLN A 239 15.97 39.17 -9.73
CA GLN A 239 15.38 40.25 -8.92
C GLN A 239 16.43 40.98 -8.11
N GLN A 240 17.38 40.27 -7.49
CA GLN A 240 18.48 40.88 -6.75
C GLN A 240 19.38 41.74 -7.64
N ASN A 241 19.70 41.23 -8.84
CA ASN A 241 20.51 41.97 -9.81
C ASN A 241 19.84 43.26 -10.37
N LYS A 242 18.49 43.35 -10.31
CA LYS A 242 17.75 44.56 -10.73
C LYS A 242 17.71 45.64 -9.65
N ILE A 243 18.02 45.30 -8.40
CA ILE A 243 17.96 46.21 -7.25
C ILE A 243 19.36 46.84 -6.97
N MET A 244 20.43 46.20 -7.47
CA MET A 244 21.77 46.75 -7.49
C MET A 244 21.95 47.67 -8.72
#